data_18b74f9ff4d27bad8f5c860504c85370
#
_entry.id   18b74f9ff4d27bad8f5c860504c85370
#
_cell.length_a   1.000
_cell.length_b   1.000
_cell.length_c   1.000
_cell.angle_alpha   90.00
_cell.angle_beta   90.00
_cell.angle_gamma   90.00
#
_symmetry.space_group_name_H-M   'P 1'
#
loop_
_entity.id
_entity.type
_entity.pdbx_description
1 polymer ?
#
loop_
_entity_poly.entity_id
_entity_poly.type
_entity_poly.pdbx_seq_one_letter_code
_entity_poly.pdbx_strand_id
1 'polypeptide(L)'
;MFEKNIDFGFDMKWDRLPEDDHFKKSIKYIDSNISDDHRKNLYVINGLPFYFDKTQETIGITFSGGADSTMIFYMLCRLIESLGLNTKIVATTLIRGWEGKPWLEGITAEIISYLDRRFPNIKKEHLFGFLPLAFELTPLKSIVGMEKFFDKDILETAYADVYCVMSYTEYINKKYKIQNSYAGITMNPELNNSSINPPAFRNTREFTESYLTTFKGQGPNLGPFCMLYKNWVMAQYENFNIQDLRDLTRSCQAPLEELNIPEGTTIRGSEYTCQKCFFCIERKWGHDNRHIYLEDFHL
;
A
#
# COMPACT_ATOMS: atom_id res chain seq x y z
N MET A 1 -2.00 25.27 -6.46
CA MET A 1 -3.05 24.22 -6.54
C MET A 1 -2.70 23.31 -7.71
N PHE A 2 -2.84 22.00 -7.57
CA PHE A 2 -2.47 21.05 -8.61
C PHE A 2 -3.43 21.16 -9.80
N GLU A 3 -2.90 21.18 -11.03
CA GLU A 3 -3.69 21.54 -12.23
C GLU A 3 -4.51 20.38 -12.83
N LYS A 4 -4.27 19.14 -12.40
CA LYS A 4 -4.89 17.96 -13.00
C LYS A 4 -5.74 17.23 -11.96
N ASN A 5 -6.99 17.64 -11.83
CA ASN A 5 -7.97 16.89 -11.08
C ASN A 5 -8.53 15.77 -11.96
N ILE A 6 -8.32 14.52 -11.58
CA ILE A 6 -8.98 13.39 -12.22
C ILE A 6 -10.21 13.10 -11.37
N ASP A 7 -11.33 13.54 -11.87
CA ASP A 7 -12.63 13.32 -11.27
C ASP A 7 -13.04 11.85 -11.48
N PHE A 8 -12.99 11.07 -10.41
CA PHE A 8 -13.54 9.72 -10.40
C PHE A 8 -15.01 9.69 -9.94
N GLY A 9 -15.69 10.83 -9.98
CA GLY A 9 -17.07 10.99 -9.53
C GLY A 9 -17.18 11.29 -8.02
N PHE A 10 -16.07 11.62 -7.37
CA PHE A 10 -16.01 12.04 -5.98
C PHE A 10 -15.10 13.27 -5.83
N ASP A 11 -15.64 14.35 -5.34
CA ASP A 11 -14.90 15.56 -5.00
C ASP A 11 -14.82 15.69 -3.47
N MET A 12 -13.65 15.44 -2.90
CA MET A 12 -13.44 15.61 -1.48
C MET A 12 -13.57 17.11 -1.13
N LYS A 13 -14.59 17.44 -0.37
CA LYS A 13 -14.82 18.81 0.09
C LYS A 13 -13.82 19.17 1.18
N TRP A 14 -12.67 19.69 0.76
CA TRP A 14 -11.59 20.15 1.63
C TRP A 14 -12.03 21.08 2.75
N ASP A 15 -13.07 21.87 2.50
CA ASP A 15 -13.62 22.82 3.47
C ASP A 15 -14.20 22.14 4.70
N ARG A 16 -14.54 20.85 4.62
CA ARG A 16 -15.08 20.07 5.74
C ARG A 16 -14.01 19.54 6.69
N LEU A 17 -12.73 19.47 6.26
CA LEU A 17 -11.67 19.05 7.15
C LEU A 17 -11.31 20.18 8.10
N PRO A 18 -11.07 19.89 9.39
CA PRO A 18 -10.53 20.86 10.33
C PRO A 18 -9.25 21.51 9.80
N GLU A 19 -8.99 22.77 10.17
CA GLU A 19 -7.78 23.48 9.73
C GLU A 19 -6.49 22.84 10.26
N ASP A 20 -6.57 22.18 11.40
CA ASP A 20 -5.47 21.43 12.01
C ASP A 20 -5.37 19.98 11.53
N ASP A 21 -6.26 19.55 10.61
CA ASP A 21 -6.21 18.22 10.03
C ASP A 21 -4.84 17.94 9.41
N HIS A 22 -4.28 16.81 9.78
CA HIS A 22 -2.93 16.41 9.38
C HIS A 22 -2.79 16.30 7.87
N PHE A 23 -3.79 15.75 7.18
CA PHE A 23 -3.78 15.61 5.74
C PHE A 23 -3.81 16.97 5.03
N LYS A 24 -4.65 17.90 5.51
CA LYS A 24 -4.72 19.28 5.00
C LYS A 24 -3.37 20.01 5.13
N LYS A 25 -2.70 19.88 6.28
CA LYS A 25 -1.35 20.40 6.49
C LYS A 25 -0.33 19.80 5.54
N SER A 26 -0.38 18.48 5.36
CA SER A 26 0.53 17.76 4.47
C SER A 26 0.39 18.21 3.01
N ILE A 27 -0.86 18.40 2.53
CA ILE A 27 -1.11 18.91 1.17
C ILE A 27 -0.56 20.32 0.98
N LYS A 28 -0.79 21.22 1.95
CA LYS A 28 -0.24 22.59 1.91
C LYS A 28 1.30 22.57 1.84
N TYR A 29 1.92 21.67 2.63
CA TYR A 29 3.37 21.52 2.62
C TYR A 29 3.89 21.00 1.27
N ILE A 30 3.27 20.00 0.70
CA ILE A 30 3.64 19.45 -0.61
C ILE A 30 3.51 20.53 -1.69
N ASP A 31 2.38 21.23 -1.73
CA ASP A 31 2.13 22.29 -2.71
C ASP A 31 3.18 23.40 -2.67
N SER A 32 3.69 23.72 -1.48
CA SER A 32 4.72 24.75 -1.27
C SER A 32 6.12 24.29 -1.65
N ASN A 33 6.42 22.98 -1.66
CA ASN A 33 7.78 22.45 -1.78
C ASN A 33 8.04 21.62 -3.04
N ILE A 34 7.04 21.42 -3.90
CA ILE A 34 7.20 20.69 -5.16
C ILE A 34 7.53 21.64 -6.30
N SER A 35 8.57 21.30 -7.08
CA SER A 35 8.93 22.05 -8.28
C SER A 35 7.91 21.88 -9.40
N ASP A 36 7.86 22.85 -10.32
CA ASP A 36 6.94 22.83 -11.46
C ASP A 36 7.16 21.61 -12.37
N ASP A 37 8.39 21.13 -12.50
CA ASP A 37 8.68 19.94 -13.31
C ASP A 37 8.08 18.67 -12.72
N HIS A 38 8.12 18.50 -11.41
CA HIS A 38 7.50 17.36 -10.74
C HIS A 38 5.98 17.49 -10.69
N ARG A 39 5.46 18.72 -10.59
CA ARG A 39 4.04 19.04 -10.60
C ARG A 39 3.33 18.55 -11.88
N LYS A 40 4.02 18.50 -13.00
CA LYS A 40 3.47 17.98 -14.28
C LYS A 40 3.02 16.52 -14.24
N ASN A 41 3.58 15.74 -13.32
CA ASN A 41 3.26 14.32 -13.13
C ASN A 41 2.43 14.05 -11.86
N LEU A 42 1.91 15.10 -11.22
CA LEU A 42 1.00 14.98 -10.09
C LEU A 42 -0.45 15.06 -10.58
N TYR A 43 -1.21 14.07 -10.17
CA TYR A 43 -2.66 14.01 -10.34
C TYR A 43 -3.31 14.17 -8.98
N VAL A 44 -4.48 14.76 -8.91
CA VAL A 44 -5.27 14.80 -7.69
C VAL A 44 -6.36 13.74 -7.81
N ILE A 45 -6.33 12.76 -6.93
CA ILE A 45 -7.30 11.67 -6.88
C ILE A 45 -8.01 11.78 -5.54
N ASN A 46 -9.29 12.14 -5.53
CA ASN A 46 -10.07 12.35 -4.30
C ASN A 46 -9.31 13.23 -3.29
N GLY A 47 -8.78 14.36 -3.78
CA GLY A 47 -8.00 15.27 -2.99
C GLY A 47 -6.54 14.85 -2.72
N LEU A 48 -6.17 13.61 -2.97
CA LEU A 48 -4.82 13.10 -2.76
C LEU A 48 -3.91 13.43 -3.94
N PRO A 49 -2.78 14.14 -3.73
CA PRO A 49 -1.75 14.25 -4.75
C PRO A 49 -1.12 12.89 -5.01
N PHE A 50 -1.18 12.45 -6.25
CA PHE A 50 -0.70 11.15 -6.67
C PHE A 50 0.31 11.34 -7.80
N TYR A 51 1.58 11.01 -7.54
CA TYR A 51 2.60 11.06 -8.59
C TYR A 51 2.42 9.89 -9.55
N PHE A 52 2.36 10.19 -10.85
CA PHE A 52 2.26 9.18 -11.89
C PHE A 52 2.91 9.68 -13.18
N ASP A 53 3.98 9.05 -13.61
CA ASP A 53 4.63 9.36 -14.88
C ASP A 53 3.97 8.56 -16.02
N LYS A 54 3.14 9.24 -16.80
CA LYS A 54 2.40 8.65 -17.92
C LYS A 54 3.27 8.15 -19.08
N THR A 55 4.57 8.47 -19.09
CA THR A 55 5.50 8.01 -20.14
C THR A 55 6.00 6.60 -19.89
N GLN A 56 5.76 6.04 -18.71
CA GLN A 56 6.20 4.69 -18.37
C GLN A 56 5.30 3.62 -18.97
N GLU A 57 5.90 2.70 -19.71
CA GLU A 57 5.21 1.53 -20.27
C GLU A 57 4.89 0.48 -19.21
N THR A 58 5.68 0.45 -18.14
CA THR A 58 5.51 -0.52 -17.03
C THR A 58 5.76 0.17 -15.70
N ILE A 59 4.84 -0.03 -14.76
CA ILE A 59 4.96 0.40 -13.37
C ILE A 59 4.89 -0.81 -12.43
N GLY A 60 5.49 -0.67 -11.25
CA GLY A 60 5.47 -1.72 -10.22
C GLY A 60 4.52 -1.40 -9.08
N ILE A 61 4.09 -2.43 -8.37
CA ILE A 61 3.44 -2.30 -7.07
C ILE A 61 3.89 -3.42 -6.14
N THR A 62 4.32 -3.06 -4.93
CA THR A 62 4.51 -4.03 -3.84
C THR A 62 3.14 -4.38 -3.27
N PHE A 63 2.71 -5.62 -3.53
CA PHE A 63 1.34 -6.06 -3.31
C PHE A 63 1.26 -7.12 -2.21
N SER A 64 0.76 -6.74 -1.06
CA SER A 64 0.64 -7.60 0.12
C SER A 64 -0.75 -8.19 0.35
N GLY A 65 -1.73 -7.89 -0.50
CA GLY A 65 -3.14 -8.24 -0.26
C GLY A 65 -3.79 -7.52 0.94
N GLY A 66 -3.07 -6.59 1.55
CA GLY A 66 -3.61 -5.70 2.58
C GLY A 66 -4.41 -4.54 1.98
N ALA A 67 -5.23 -3.88 2.82
CA ALA A 67 -6.13 -2.82 2.36
C ALA A 67 -5.42 -1.67 1.63
N ASP A 68 -4.24 -1.24 2.10
CA ASP A 68 -3.53 -0.11 1.50
C ASP A 68 -2.99 -0.44 0.11
N SER A 69 -2.27 -1.56 -0.03
CA SER A 69 -1.71 -1.96 -1.32
C SER A 69 -2.80 -2.29 -2.34
N THR A 70 -3.92 -2.83 -1.89
CA THR A 70 -5.09 -3.11 -2.76
C THR A 70 -5.75 -1.82 -3.23
N MET A 71 -5.90 -0.82 -2.36
CA MET A 71 -6.45 0.48 -2.75
C MET A 71 -5.55 1.20 -3.75
N ILE A 72 -4.22 1.21 -3.55
CA ILE A 72 -3.28 1.76 -4.54
C ILE A 72 -3.43 1.04 -5.89
N PHE A 73 -3.51 -0.29 -5.87
CA PHE A 73 -3.66 -1.06 -7.11
C PHE A 73 -4.93 -0.67 -7.85
N TYR A 74 -6.04 -0.58 -7.14
CA TYR A 74 -7.31 -0.11 -7.70
C TYR A 74 -7.19 1.30 -8.30
N MET A 75 -6.59 2.23 -7.56
CA MET A 75 -6.39 3.61 -8.01
C MET A 75 -5.48 3.70 -9.25
N LEU A 76 -4.42 2.89 -9.32
CA LEU A 76 -3.57 2.80 -10.50
C LEU A 76 -4.34 2.30 -11.72
N CYS A 77 -5.16 1.26 -11.56
CA CYS A 77 -6.03 0.76 -12.65
C CYS A 77 -6.99 1.85 -13.13
N ARG A 78 -7.66 2.55 -12.21
CA ARG A 78 -8.56 3.67 -12.53
C ARG A 78 -7.85 4.79 -13.26
N LEU A 79 -6.66 5.17 -12.80
CA LEU A 79 -5.86 6.24 -13.38
C LEU A 79 -5.44 5.90 -14.82
N ILE A 80 -4.91 4.70 -15.03
CA ILE A 80 -4.50 4.21 -16.37
C ILE A 80 -5.70 4.18 -17.32
N GLU A 81 -6.85 3.67 -16.85
CA GLU A 81 -8.09 3.65 -17.63
C GLU A 81 -8.56 5.05 -18.00
N SER A 82 -8.63 5.97 -17.02
CA SER A 82 -9.09 7.35 -17.22
C SER A 82 -8.19 8.16 -18.15
N LEU A 83 -6.90 7.85 -18.17
CA LEU A 83 -5.93 8.48 -19.06
C LEU A 83 -5.82 7.79 -20.44
N GLY A 84 -6.52 6.66 -20.65
CA GLY A 84 -6.46 5.89 -21.89
C GLY A 84 -5.07 5.32 -22.19
N LEU A 85 -4.29 4.99 -21.15
CA LEU A 85 -2.91 4.56 -21.30
C LEU A 85 -2.81 3.03 -21.48
N ASN A 86 -1.73 2.59 -22.14
CA ASN A 86 -1.40 1.18 -22.32
C ASN A 86 -0.31 0.72 -21.33
N THR A 87 -0.24 1.35 -20.17
CA THR A 87 0.73 1.05 -19.13
C THR A 87 0.41 -0.29 -18.48
N LYS A 88 1.43 -1.15 -18.33
CA LYS A 88 1.33 -2.44 -17.64
C LYS A 88 1.62 -2.26 -16.16
N ILE A 89 0.87 -2.95 -15.31
CA ILE A 89 1.14 -3.02 -13.87
C ILE A 89 1.77 -4.38 -13.55
N VAL A 90 2.93 -4.36 -12.91
CA VAL A 90 3.59 -5.56 -12.35
C VAL A 90 3.41 -5.55 -10.84
N ALA A 91 2.56 -6.41 -10.34
CA ALA A 91 2.32 -6.59 -8.92
C ALA A 91 3.28 -7.65 -8.36
N THR A 92 3.99 -7.32 -7.29
CA THR A 92 4.94 -8.24 -6.64
C THR A 92 4.49 -8.59 -5.24
N THR A 93 4.33 -9.87 -4.97
CA THR A 93 4.02 -10.42 -3.64
C THR A 93 5.19 -11.28 -3.18
N LEU A 94 5.76 -10.95 -2.02
CA LEU A 94 6.81 -11.76 -1.41
C LEU A 94 6.21 -12.62 -0.30
N ILE A 95 6.27 -13.93 -0.49
CA ILE A 95 5.88 -14.93 0.49
C ILE A 95 7.11 -15.29 1.31
N ARG A 96 7.05 -15.09 2.61
CA ARG A 96 8.12 -15.41 3.55
C ARG A 96 7.76 -16.68 4.30
N GLY A 97 8.58 -17.74 4.12
CA GLY A 97 8.30 -19.06 4.66
C GLY A 97 8.15 -19.13 6.18
N TRP A 98 8.79 -18.19 6.91
CA TRP A 98 8.73 -18.10 8.38
C TRP A 98 7.50 -17.35 8.93
N GLU A 99 6.71 -16.69 8.08
CA GLU A 99 5.57 -15.89 8.55
C GLU A 99 4.30 -16.69 8.82
N GLY A 100 4.26 -17.96 8.42
CA GLY A 100 3.09 -18.82 8.62
C GLY A 100 1.81 -18.25 7.99
N LYS A 101 1.90 -17.63 6.81
CA LYS A 101 0.76 -17.00 6.10
C LYS A 101 0.39 -17.76 4.82
N PRO A 102 -0.12 -18.98 4.92
CA PRO A 102 -0.45 -19.81 3.75
C PRO A 102 -1.57 -19.21 2.87
N TRP A 103 -2.36 -18.30 3.43
CA TRP A 103 -3.48 -17.64 2.72
C TRP A 103 -3.04 -16.53 1.75
N LEU A 104 -1.79 -16.06 1.81
CA LEU A 104 -1.36 -14.84 1.10
C LEU A 104 -1.50 -15.00 -0.42
N GLU A 105 -1.12 -16.15 -0.96
CA GLU A 105 -1.26 -16.46 -2.38
C GLU A 105 -2.74 -16.45 -2.80
N GLY A 106 -3.61 -17.14 -2.08
CA GLY A 106 -5.04 -17.20 -2.38
C GLY A 106 -5.71 -15.83 -2.34
N ILE A 107 -5.47 -15.07 -1.29
CA ILE A 107 -6.04 -13.71 -1.13
C ILE A 107 -5.57 -12.78 -2.26
N THR A 108 -4.29 -12.76 -2.56
CA THR A 108 -3.78 -11.89 -3.63
C THR A 108 -4.31 -12.31 -5.00
N ALA A 109 -4.46 -13.61 -5.26
CA ALA A 109 -5.08 -14.12 -6.49
C ALA A 109 -6.56 -13.72 -6.62
N GLU A 110 -7.33 -13.79 -5.53
CA GLU A 110 -8.75 -13.35 -5.52
C GLU A 110 -8.88 -11.86 -5.82
N ILE A 111 -8.02 -11.02 -5.22
CA ILE A 111 -7.99 -9.58 -5.48
C ILE A 111 -7.61 -9.28 -6.94
N ILE A 112 -6.60 -9.95 -7.48
CA ILE A 112 -6.22 -9.81 -8.90
C ILE A 112 -7.38 -10.19 -9.80
N SER A 113 -8.05 -11.31 -9.52
CA SER A 113 -9.22 -11.75 -10.29
C SER A 113 -10.36 -10.72 -10.24
N TYR A 114 -10.57 -10.06 -9.11
CA TYR A 114 -11.51 -8.94 -9.00
C TYR A 114 -11.10 -7.77 -9.90
N LEU A 115 -9.85 -7.36 -9.83
CA LEU A 115 -9.33 -6.26 -10.64
C LEU A 115 -9.32 -6.59 -12.14
N ASP A 116 -9.13 -7.85 -12.52
CA ASP A 116 -9.21 -8.28 -13.92
C ASP A 116 -10.63 -8.17 -14.47
N ARG A 117 -11.63 -8.57 -13.68
CA ARG A 117 -13.04 -8.39 -14.07
C ARG A 117 -13.44 -6.93 -14.17
N ARG A 118 -12.93 -6.09 -13.24
CA ARG A 118 -13.30 -4.67 -13.17
C ARG A 118 -12.60 -3.82 -14.22
N PHE A 119 -11.35 -4.18 -14.56
CA PHE A 119 -10.47 -3.47 -15.50
C PHE A 119 -9.89 -4.44 -16.54
N PRO A 120 -10.71 -5.01 -17.45
CA PRO A 120 -10.27 -6.07 -18.36
C PRO A 120 -9.24 -5.60 -19.40
N ASN A 121 -9.20 -4.30 -19.69
CA ASN A 121 -8.29 -3.72 -20.67
C ASN A 121 -6.93 -3.31 -20.07
N ILE A 122 -6.78 -3.31 -18.75
CA ILE A 122 -5.52 -2.96 -18.10
C ILE A 122 -4.63 -4.19 -18.02
N LYS A 123 -3.43 -4.11 -18.57
CA LYS A 123 -2.44 -5.20 -18.51
C LYS A 123 -1.89 -5.32 -17.10
N LYS A 124 -2.07 -6.47 -16.48
CA LYS A 124 -1.58 -6.79 -15.15
C LYS A 124 -0.77 -8.08 -15.19
N GLU A 125 0.33 -8.12 -14.46
CA GLU A 125 1.12 -9.31 -14.21
C GLU A 125 1.36 -9.43 -12.72
N HIS A 126 1.09 -10.59 -12.15
CA HIS A 126 1.32 -10.86 -10.73
C HIS A 126 2.49 -11.82 -10.57
N LEU A 127 3.49 -11.40 -9.83
CA LEU A 127 4.71 -12.14 -9.57
C LEU A 127 4.81 -12.51 -8.10
N PHE A 128 5.01 -13.79 -7.85
CA PHE A 128 5.32 -14.29 -6.51
C PHE A 128 6.83 -14.49 -6.36
N GLY A 129 7.37 -13.93 -5.27
CA GLY A 129 8.66 -14.34 -4.74
C GLY A 129 8.44 -15.21 -3.51
N PHE A 130 9.25 -16.23 -3.35
CA PHE A 130 9.26 -17.05 -2.16
C PHE A 130 10.64 -16.96 -1.50
N LEU A 131 10.64 -16.52 -0.23
CA LEU A 131 11.82 -16.60 0.62
C LEU A 131 11.67 -17.81 1.55
N PRO A 132 12.58 -18.78 1.45
CA PRO A 132 12.59 -19.92 2.35
C PRO A 132 12.93 -19.48 3.78
N LEU A 133 13.00 -20.42 4.70
CA LEU A 133 13.41 -20.16 6.09
C LEU A 133 14.80 -19.49 6.11
N ALA A 134 15.05 -18.64 7.11
CA ALA A 134 16.21 -17.75 7.18
C ALA A 134 17.58 -18.42 6.92
N PHE A 135 17.74 -19.70 7.30
CA PHE A 135 18.97 -20.45 7.07
C PHE A 135 19.18 -20.90 5.60
N GLU A 136 18.16 -20.81 4.75
CA GLU A 136 18.22 -21.14 3.32
C GLU A 136 18.44 -19.89 2.44
N LEU A 137 18.65 -18.72 3.03
CA LEU A 137 18.79 -17.45 2.30
C LEU A 137 20.15 -17.30 1.60
N THR A 138 21.12 -18.18 1.85
CA THR A 138 22.45 -18.12 1.23
C THR A 138 22.42 -18.04 -0.30
N PRO A 139 21.57 -18.78 -1.03
CA PRO A 139 21.47 -18.66 -2.48
C PRO A 139 20.96 -17.30 -2.96
N LEU A 140 20.04 -16.67 -2.22
CA LEU A 140 19.48 -15.35 -2.55
C LEU A 140 20.49 -14.22 -2.36
N LYS A 141 21.43 -14.38 -1.43
CA LYS A 141 22.52 -13.46 -1.17
C LYS A 141 23.32 -13.13 -2.44
N SER A 142 23.61 -14.14 -3.25
CA SER A 142 24.35 -13.98 -4.50
C SER A 142 23.54 -13.41 -5.66
N ILE A 143 22.20 -13.58 -5.63
CA ILE A 143 21.30 -13.19 -6.74
C ILE A 143 20.94 -11.70 -6.70
N VAL A 144 20.79 -11.12 -5.51
CA VAL A 144 20.25 -9.75 -5.35
C VAL A 144 21.25 -8.75 -4.74
N GLY A 145 22.50 -9.13 -4.55
CA GLY A 145 23.46 -8.27 -3.84
C GLY A 145 23.05 -8.05 -2.38
N MET A 146 22.36 -9.00 -1.80
CA MET A 146 21.81 -8.94 -0.45
C MET A 146 22.87 -9.21 0.63
N GLU A 147 24.14 -9.27 0.29
CA GLU A 147 25.26 -9.48 1.22
C GLU A 147 25.20 -8.53 2.43
N LYS A 148 24.68 -7.31 2.22
CA LYS A 148 24.48 -6.30 3.24
C LYS A 148 23.36 -6.64 4.25
N PHE A 149 22.45 -7.54 3.88
CA PHE A 149 21.22 -7.81 4.62
C PHE A 149 21.25 -9.15 5.37
N PHE A 150 22.36 -9.91 5.19
CA PHE A 150 22.52 -11.23 5.81
C PHE A 150 23.42 -11.23 7.03
N ASP A 151 23.70 -10.06 7.59
CA ASP A 151 24.20 -10.01 8.95
C ASP A 151 23.14 -10.64 9.85
N LYS A 152 23.57 -11.64 10.65
CA LYS A 152 22.67 -12.39 11.54
C LYS A 152 21.86 -11.45 12.44
N ASP A 153 22.47 -10.36 12.85
CA ASP A 153 21.84 -9.33 13.70
C ASP A 153 20.72 -8.58 12.97
N ILE A 154 20.78 -8.47 11.64
CA ILE A 154 19.73 -7.82 10.83
C ILE A 154 18.56 -8.77 10.60
N LEU A 155 18.80 -10.07 10.41
CA LEU A 155 17.74 -11.08 10.24
C LEU A 155 16.93 -11.27 11.53
N GLU A 156 17.54 -11.05 12.68
CA GLU A 156 16.88 -11.10 14.00
C GLU A 156 16.14 -9.79 14.34
N THR A 157 16.24 -8.74 13.50
CA THR A 157 15.57 -7.46 13.73
C THR A 157 14.22 -7.38 13.03
N ALA A 158 13.32 -6.57 13.58
CA ALA A 158 12.02 -6.26 12.97
C ALA A 158 12.12 -5.60 11.56
N TYR A 159 13.33 -5.23 11.15
CA TYR A 159 13.61 -4.63 9.83
C TYR A 159 13.92 -5.65 8.73
N ALA A 160 14.28 -6.90 9.08
CA ALA A 160 14.62 -7.93 8.09
C ALA A 160 13.52 -8.11 7.04
N ASP A 161 12.28 -8.11 7.45
CA ASP A 161 11.11 -8.24 6.59
C ASP A 161 11.00 -7.13 5.56
N VAL A 162 11.21 -5.89 5.99
CA VAL A 162 11.14 -4.70 5.12
C VAL A 162 12.27 -4.74 4.10
N TYR A 163 13.48 -5.09 4.51
CA TYR A 163 14.62 -5.20 3.62
C TYR A 163 14.45 -6.31 2.58
N CYS A 164 13.92 -7.47 2.96
CA CYS A 164 13.63 -8.55 2.02
C CYS A 164 12.62 -8.12 0.96
N VAL A 165 11.53 -7.47 1.36
CA VAL A 165 10.51 -6.97 0.43
C VAL A 165 11.10 -5.91 -0.51
N MET A 166 11.88 -4.96 0.03
CA MET A 166 12.51 -3.90 -0.77
C MET A 166 13.50 -4.49 -1.78
N SER A 167 14.35 -5.43 -1.37
CA SER A 167 15.35 -6.05 -2.24
C SER A 167 14.71 -6.88 -3.35
N TYR A 168 13.63 -7.60 -3.04
CA TYR A 168 12.88 -8.33 -4.06
C TYR A 168 12.21 -7.38 -5.04
N THR A 169 11.59 -6.31 -4.54
CA THR A 169 10.99 -5.27 -5.38
C THR A 169 12.05 -4.64 -6.29
N GLU A 170 13.23 -4.32 -5.76
CA GLU A 170 14.33 -3.76 -6.55
C GLU A 170 14.82 -4.73 -7.65
N TYR A 171 14.94 -6.03 -7.34
CA TYR A 171 15.27 -7.05 -8.33
C TYR A 171 14.25 -7.07 -9.48
N ILE A 172 12.95 -7.07 -9.16
CA ILE A 172 11.87 -7.05 -10.15
C ILE A 172 11.90 -5.75 -10.94
N ASN A 173 12.08 -4.60 -10.29
CA ASN A 173 12.17 -3.31 -10.95
C ASN A 173 13.31 -3.28 -11.98
N LYS A 174 14.48 -3.83 -11.67
CA LYS A 174 15.60 -3.97 -12.61
C LYS A 174 15.25 -4.91 -13.76
N LYS A 175 14.66 -6.08 -13.48
CA LYS A 175 14.30 -7.09 -14.48
C LYS A 175 13.29 -6.59 -15.50
N TYR A 176 12.29 -5.85 -15.03
CA TYR A 176 11.18 -5.32 -15.86
C TYR A 176 11.40 -3.87 -16.31
N LYS A 177 12.56 -3.27 -15.99
CA LYS A 177 12.91 -1.86 -16.27
C LYS A 177 11.88 -0.88 -15.70
N ILE A 178 11.35 -1.19 -14.53
CA ILE A 178 10.39 -0.37 -13.79
C ILE A 178 11.13 0.78 -13.13
N GLN A 179 10.74 2.01 -13.40
CA GLN A 179 11.31 3.20 -12.78
C GLN A 179 10.55 3.62 -11.52
N ASN A 180 9.22 3.41 -11.51
CA ASN A 180 8.37 3.72 -10.37
C ASN A 180 7.61 2.48 -9.91
N SER A 181 7.77 2.16 -8.63
CA SER A 181 7.03 1.12 -7.93
C SER A 181 6.28 1.72 -6.75
N TYR A 182 5.04 1.32 -6.55
CA TYR A 182 4.16 1.86 -5.52
C TYR A 182 4.07 0.92 -4.33
N ALA A 183 3.98 1.49 -3.13
CA ALA A 183 3.82 0.74 -1.89
C ALA A 183 2.72 1.34 -1.02
N GLY A 184 1.86 0.48 -0.48
CA GLY A 184 0.77 0.86 0.42
C GLY A 184 1.27 1.09 1.84
N ILE A 185 1.76 2.29 2.11
CA ILE A 185 2.28 2.71 3.41
C ILE A 185 1.42 3.87 3.92
N THR A 186 0.79 3.70 5.08
CA THR A 186 0.04 4.73 5.79
C THR A 186 0.77 5.18 7.05
N MET A 187 0.45 6.35 7.58
CA MET A 187 0.92 6.82 8.88
C MET A 187 0.32 6.00 10.03
N ASN A 188 0.98 6.02 11.17
CA ASN A 188 0.42 5.45 12.40
C ASN A 188 -0.63 6.41 12.96
N PRO A 189 -1.87 5.95 13.22
CA PRO A 189 -2.84 6.76 13.92
C PRO A 189 -2.38 7.01 15.38
N GLU A 190 -2.79 8.13 15.93
CA GLU A 190 -2.69 8.38 17.37
C GLU A 190 -3.72 7.50 18.08
N LEU A 191 -3.31 6.30 18.42
CA LEU A 191 -4.14 5.39 19.22
C LEU A 191 -4.04 5.82 20.68
N ASN A 192 -5.11 6.36 21.24
CA ASN A 192 -5.21 6.80 22.65
C ASN A 192 -5.03 5.64 23.65
N ASN A 193 -4.72 4.45 23.21
CA ASN A 193 -4.56 3.27 24.04
C ASN A 193 -3.16 2.70 23.88
N SER A 194 -2.29 3.07 24.81
CA SER A 194 -0.85 2.78 24.86
C SER A 194 -0.48 1.28 24.98
N SER A 195 -1.45 0.37 24.99
CA SER A 195 -1.17 -1.05 25.12
C SER A 195 -0.73 -1.74 23.82
N ILE A 196 -0.79 -1.06 22.68
CA ILE A 196 -0.45 -1.63 21.39
C ILE A 196 0.51 -0.70 20.66
N ASN A 197 1.78 -0.99 20.85
CA ASN A 197 2.83 -0.30 20.12
C ASN A 197 2.82 -0.73 18.65
N PRO A 198 2.93 0.22 17.70
CA PRO A 198 3.21 -0.13 16.33
C PRO A 198 4.52 -0.92 16.26
N PRO A 199 4.66 -1.85 15.28
CA PRO A 199 5.93 -2.53 15.05
C PRO A 199 7.08 -1.51 14.92
N ALA A 200 8.26 -1.85 15.40
CA ALA A 200 9.40 -0.93 15.45
C ALA A 200 9.67 -0.21 14.12
N PHE A 201 9.51 -0.89 12.99
CA PHE A 201 9.69 -0.30 11.65
C PHE A 201 8.61 0.74 11.29
N ARG A 202 7.53 0.85 12.07
CA ARG A 202 6.47 1.87 11.91
C ARG A 202 6.61 3.05 12.86
N ASN A 203 7.43 2.96 13.90
CA ASN A 203 7.61 4.02 14.88
C ASN A 203 8.17 5.32 14.27
N THR A 204 8.84 5.24 13.13
CA THR A 204 9.43 6.38 12.41
C THR A 204 8.53 6.94 11.31
N ARG A 205 7.28 6.49 11.19
CA ARG A 205 6.35 6.97 10.17
C ARG A 205 5.67 8.27 10.58
N GLU A 206 6.50 9.26 10.83
CA GLU A 206 6.07 10.65 10.93
C GLU A 206 6.23 11.33 9.57
N PHE A 207 5.41 12.33 9.31
CA PHE A 207 5.59 13.13 8.11
C PHE A 207 6.93 13.87 8.19
N THR A 208 7.81 13.59 7.23
CA THR A 208 9.14 14.21 7.13
C THR A 208 9.37 14.68 5.69
N GLU A 209 10.37 15.56 5.51
CA GLU A 209 10.79 15.99 4.16
C GLU A 209 11.18 14.82 3.25
N SER A 210 11.59 13.68 3.81
CA SER A 210 11.90 12.48 3.03
C SER A 210 10.70 11.95 2.25
N TYR A 211 9.48 12.21 2.68
CA TYR A 211 8.28 11.83 1.93
C TYR A 211 8.05 12.66 0.67
N LEU A 212 8.64 13.83 0.56
CA LEU A 212 8.61 14.61 -0.68
C LEU A 212 9.23 13.85 -1.86
N THR A 213 10.15 12.93 -1.61
CA THR A 213 10.74 12.08 -2.68
C THR A 213 9.67 11.27 -3.40
N THR A 214 8.62 10.83 -2.70
CA THR A 214 7.45 10.16 -3.28
C THR A 214 6.75 11.01 -4.34
N PHE A 215 6.64 12.31 -4.10
CA PHE A 215 5.94 13.25 -5.00
C PHE A 215 6.87 13.83 -6.06
N LYS A 216 8.17 13.66 -5.91
CA LYS A 216 9.18 14.03 -6.89
C LYS A 216 9.51 12.89 -7.85
N GLY A 217 8.89 11.70 -7.70
CA GLY A 217 9.23 10.52 -8.49
C GLY A 217 10.67 10.06 -8.31
N GLN A 218 11.29 10.45 -7.20
CA GLN A 218 12.67 10.08 -6.88
C GLN A 218 12.68 8.80 -6.06
N GLY A 219 13.48 7.85 -6.50
CA GLY A 219 13.61 6.55 -5.85
C GLY A 219 12.67 5.49 -6.43
N PRO A 220 12.97 4.22 -6.16
CA PRO A 220 12.26 3.09 -6.75
C PRO A 220 10.86 2.87 -6.13
N ASN A 221 10.60 3.39 -4.94
CA ASN A 221 9.36 3.13 -4.20
C ASN A 221 8.62 4.43 -3.88
N LEU A 222 7.40 4.53 -4.38
CA LEU A 222 6.48 5.63 -4.15
C LEU A 222 5.42 5.20 -3.13
N GLY A 223 5.23 5.99 -2.07
CA GLY A 223 4.24 5.74 -1.04
C GLY A 223 3.14 6.82 -1.04
N PRO A 224 2.19 6.82 -1.97
CA PRO A 224 1.21 7.91 -2.08
C PRO A 224 0.35 8.09 -0.82
N PHE A 225 0.24 7.07 0.04
CA PHE A 225 -0.50 7.15 1.30
C PHE A 225 0.37 7.48 2.52
N CYS A 226 1.66 7.76 2.33
CA CYS A 226 2.60 7.95 3.45
C CYS A 226 2.26 9.11 4.39
N MET A 227 1.37 10.03 3.98
CA MET A 227 0.88 11.14 4.81
C MET A 227 -0.58 10.97 5.24
N LEU A 228 -1.18 9.81 4.99
CA LEU A 228 -2.57 9.51 5.32
C LEU A 228 -2.66 8.51 6.46
N TYR A 229 -3.71 8.63 7.24
CA TYR A 229 -4.11 7.58 8.16
C TYR A 229 -5.00 6.53 7.46
N LYS A 230 -5.13 5.37 8.08
CA LYS A 230 -5.93 4.25 7.58
C LYS A 230 -7.41 4.61 7.34
N ASN A 231 -7.98 5.55 8.08
CA ASN A 231 -9.37 5.96 7.94
C ASN A 231 -9.68 6.58 6.55
N TRP A 232 -8.74 7.32 5.98
CA TRP A 232 -8.86 7.81 4.60
C TRP A 232 -8.95 6.64 3.61
N VAL A 233 -8.04 5.67 3.75
CA VAL A 233 -8.02 4.48 2.87
C VAL A 233 -9.32 3.69 2.99
N MET A 234 -9.85 3.52 4.20
CA MET A 234 -11.12 2.82 4.42
C MET A 234 -12.31 3.56 3.82
N ALA A 235 -12.32 4.89 3.88
CA ALA A 235 -13.34 5.72 3.25
C ALA A 235 -13.35 5.53 1.72
N GLN A 236 -12.18 5.41 1.09
CA GLN A 236 -12.12 5.26 -0.37
C GLN A 236 -12.81 3.98 -0.87
N TYR A 237 -12.82 2.89 -0.09
CA TYR A 237 -13.59 1.70 -0.46
C TYR A 237 -15.10 1.97 -0.55
N GLU A 238 -15.62 2.88 0.25
CA GLU A 238 -17.02 3.30 0.19
C GLU A 238 -17.25 4.34 -0.92
N ASN A 239 -16.38 5.35 -1.02
CA ASN A 239 -16.47 6.38 -2.04
C ASN A 239 -16.42 5.82 -3.48
N PHE A 240 -15.63 4.78 -3.70
CA PHE A 240 -15.58 4.06 -4.98
C PHE A 240 -16.65 2.98 -5.13
N ASN A 241 -17.46 2.73 -4.12
CA ASN A 241 -18.46 1.65 -4.06
C ASN A 241 -17.84 0.27 -4.37
N ILE A 242 -16.76 -0.07 -3.65
CA ILE A 242 -15.99 -1.31 -3.78
C ILE A 242 -15.74 -1.99 -2.43
N GLN A 243 -16.75 -1.99 -1.56
CA GLN A 243 -16.66 -2.63 -0.24
C GLN A 243 -16.37 -4.13 -0.36
N ASP A 244 -16.88 -4.78 -1.39
CA ASP A 244 -16.60 -6.16 -1.74
C ASP A 244 -15.09 -6.41 -1.98
N LEU A 245 -14.39 -5.47 -2.63
CA LEU A 245 -12.92 -5.54 -2.76
C LEU A 245 -12.23 -5.37 -1.39
N ARG A 246 -12.73 -4.48 -0.53
CA ARG A 246 -12.21 -4.32 0.85
C ARG A 246 -12.29 -5.63 1.62
N ASP A 247 -13.39 -6.35 1.48
CA ASP A 247 -13.65 -7.57 2.23
C ASP A 247 -12.75 -8.74 1.79
N LEU A 248 -12.22 -8.69 0.57
CA LEU A 248 -11.15 -9.60 0.11
C LEU A 248 -9.79 -9.30 0.74
N THR A 249 -9.55 -8.11 1.28
CA THR A 249 -8.23 -7.73 1.81
C THR A 249 -7.97 -8.26 3.20
N ARG A 250 -6.69 -8.55 3.52
CA ARG A 250 -6.27 -9.01 4.83
C ARG A 250 -5.04 -8.24 5.34
N SER A 251 -5.19 -7.60 6.48
CA SER A 251 -4.08 -6.86 7.14
C SER A 251 -3.52 -7.59 8.36
N CYS A 252 -4.17 -8.67 8.84
CA CYS A 252 -3.74 -9.42 10.00
C CYS A 252 -2.34 -10.03 9.79
N GLN A 253 -1.47 -9.85 10.79
CA GLN A 253 -0.09 -10.34 10.78
C GLN A 253 0.12 -11.50 11.77
N ALA A 254 -0.94 -11.96 12.46
CA ALA A 254 -0.82 -13.09 13.38
C ALA A 254 -0.47 -14.37 12.61
N PRO A 255 0.42 -15.20 13.16
CA PRO A 255 0.72 -16.50 12.60
C PRO A 255 -0.50 -17.43 12.67
N LEU A 256 -0.46 -18.51 11.87
CA LEU A 256 -1.61 -19.41 11.69
C LEU A 256 -2.09 -20.04 13.03
N GLU A 257 -1.16 -20.41 13.86
CA GLU A 257 -1.42 -21.05 15.16
C GLU A 257 -2.15 -20.14 16.16
N GLU A 258 -2.10 -18.83 15.97
CA GLU A 258 -2.85 -17.87 16.80
C GLU A 258 -4.28 -17.63 16.29
N LEU A 259 -4.63 -18.19 15.16
CA LEU A 259 -5.94 -18.02 14.54
C LEU A 259 -6.77 -19.28 14.81
N ASN A 260 -7.92 -19.13 15.44
CA ASN A 260 -8.85 -20.24 15.67
C ASN A 260 -9.55 -20.64 14.35
N ILE A 261 -8.81 -21.25 13.45
CA ILE A 261 -9.30 -21.66 12.13
C ILE A 261 -9.67 -23.14 12.19
N PRO A 262 -10.90 -23.52 11.86
CA PRO A 262 -11.27 -24.92 11.76
C PRO A 262 -10.41 -25.66 10.72
N GLU A 263 -10.07 -26.90 11.00
CA GLU A 263 -9.29 -27.74 10.07
C GLU A 263 -9.98 -27.83 8.70
N GLY A 264 -9.21 -27.74 7.63
CA GLY A 264 -9.73 -27.77 6.25
C GLY A 264 -10.38 -26.48 5.76
N THR A 265 -10.39 -25.40 6.57
CA THR A 265 -10.97 -24.11 6.18
C THR A 265 -10.05 -23.36 5.25
N THR A 266 -10.60 -22.91 4.11
CA THR A 266 -9.92 -21.93 3.25
C THR A 266 -10.15 -20.52 3.79
N ILE A 267 -9.07 -19.82 4.13
CA ILE A 267 -9.13 -18.45 4.64
C ILE A 267 -9.38 -17.51 3.47
N ARG A 268 -10.43 -16.70 3.56
CA ARG A 268 -10.78 -15.69 2.58
C ARG A 268 -10.79 -14.30 3.21
N GLY A 269 -10.12 -13.36 2.55
CA GLY A 269 -10.15 -11.95 2.92
C GLY A 269 -9.90 -11.71 4.41
N SER A 270 -10.79 -10.96 5.05
CA SER A 270 -10.72 -10.59 6.47
C SER A 270 -11.28 -11.63 7.45
N GLU A 271 -11.71 -12.81 6.99
CA GLU A 271 -12.15 -13.88 7.86
C GLU A 271 -11.03 -14.36 8.78
N TYR A 272 -11.39 -14.83 9.97
CA TYR A 272 -10.45 -15.40 10.96
C TYR A 272 -9.22 -14.51 11.25
N THR A 273 -9.43 -13.22 11.46
CA THR A 273 -8.37 -12.31 11.90
C THR A 273 -8.20 -12.38 13.42
N CYS A 274 -6.98 -12.19 13.94
CA CYS A 274 -6.73 -12.28 15.38
C CYS A 274 -7.36 -11.14 16.21
N GLN A 275 -7.76 -10.05 15.59
CA GLN A 275 -8.35 -8.82 16.16
C GLN A 275 -7.50 -8.11 17.23
N LYS A 276 -6.32 -8.64 17.58
CA LYS A 276 -5.45 -8.14 18.65
C LYS A 276 -4.11 -7.57 18.16
N CYS A 277 -3.64 -7.93 16.96
CA CYS A 277 -2.40 -7.37 16.43
C CYS A 277 -2.60 -5.92 16.00
N PHE A 278 -1.51 -5.16 15.98
CA PHE A 278 -1.52 -3.75 15.58
C PHE A 278 -2.33 -3.50 14.28
N PHE A 279 -2.12 -4.32 13.25
CA PHE A 279 -2.76 -4.14 11.96
C PHE A 279 -4.27 -4.41 11.97
N CYS A 280 -4.75 -5.33 12.82
CA CYS A 280 -6.18 -5.54 13.01
C CYS A 280 -6.83 -4.34 13.70
N ILE A 281 -6.18 -3.81 14.72
CA ILE A 281 -6.66 -2.65 15.47
C ILE A 281 -6.62 -1.38 14.63
N GLU A 282 -5.52 -1.15 13.91
CA GLU A 282 -5.42 -0.04 12.96
C GLU A 282 -6.52 -0.11 11.88
N ARG A 283 -6.79 -1.30 11.34
CA ARG A 283 -7.86 -1.50 10.36
C ARG A 283 -9.23 -1.18 10.95
N LYS A 284 -9.51 -1.68 12.16
CA LYS A 284 -10.76 -1.39 12.88
C LYS A 284 -10.89 0.10 13.16
N TRP A 285 -9.86 0.72 13.71
CA TRP A 285 -9.81 2.16 13.96
C TRP A 285 -10.08 2.95 12.67
N GLY A 286 -9.41 2.60 11.58
CA GLY A 286 -9.60 3.24 10.28
C GLY A 286 -11.03 3.10 9.77
N HIS A 287 -11.64 1.93 9.93
CA HIS A 287 -13.03 1.71 9.56
C HIS A 287 -14.01 2.55 10.42
N ASP A 288 -13.81 2.57 11.73
CA ASP A 288 -14.69 3.28 12.66
C ASP A 288 -14.61 4.81 12.48
N ASN A 289 -13.45 5.33 12.05
CA ASN A 289 -13.19 6.76 11.89
C ASN A 289 -13.20 7.24 10.42
N ARG A 290 -13.69 6.44 9.47
CA ARG A 290 -13.70 6.80 8.05
C ARG A 290 -14.70 7.85 7.64
N HIS A 291 -15.73 8.05 8.46
CA HIS A 291 -16.89 8.92 8.16
C HIS A 291 -16.50 10.36 7.81
N ILE A 292 -15.38 10.88 8.35
CA ILE A 292 -14.90 12.23 8.06
C ILE A 292 -14.46 12.43 6.59
N TYR A 293 -14.22 11.34 5.87
CA TYR A 293 -13.79 11.33 4.47
C TYR A 293 -14.85 10.75 3.53
N LEU A 294 -16.07 10.52 3.99
CA LEU A 294 -17.16 10.08 3.14
C LEU A 294 -17.85 11.27 2.45
N GLU A 295 -18.32 11.06 1.21
CA GLU A 295 -18.96 12.09 0.40
C GLU A 295 -20.24 12.63 1.06
N ASP A 296 -21.08 11.74 1.55
CA ASP A 296 -22.40 12.04 2.11
C ASP A 296 -22.40 12.30 3.62
N PHE A 297 -21.24 12.62 4.19
CA PHE A 297 -21.14 12.90 5.61
C PHE A 297 -21.86 14.23 5.94
N HIS A 298 -23.14 14.13 6.26
CA HIS A 298 -23.92 15.21 6.84
C HIS A 298 -23.65 15.27 8.34
N LEU A 299 -22.97 16.31 8.81
CA LEU A 299 -22.89 16.68 10.22
C LEU A 299 -24.24 17.17 10.71
#